data_69c7fa9d1279e481817a9420e7e9d966
#
_entry.id   69c7fa9d1279e481817a9420e7e9d966
#
_cell.length_a   1.000
_cell.length_b   1.000
_cell.length_c   1.000
_cell.angle_alpha   90.00
_cell.angle_beta   90.00
_cell.angle_gamma   90.00
#
_symmetry.space_group_name_H-M   'P 1'
#
loop_
_entity.id
_entity.type
_entity.pdbx_description
1 polymer ?
#
loop_
_entity_poly.entity_id
_entity_poly.type
_entity_poly.pdbx_seq_one_letter_code
_entity_poly.pdbx_strand_id
1 'polypeptide(L)'
;GMGDGGACHPRDNIALRWLARELDLGYDMFESIMTARERQAETMAKAILTHGKNIWFSSDSYKPGTDLVDGSSSLLVQHYVKKHGGRLVNGIENPVEVIVRVHESDEFTADDKTIIFDPWRTYPTADNVVYFGKYV
;
A
#
# COMPACT_ATOMS: atom_id res chain seq x y z
N GLY A 1 -0.63 5.77 -7.09
CA GLY A 1 0.27 4.68 -6.73
C GLY A 1 0.19 4.32 -5.24
N MET A 2 0.94 3.30 -4.86
CA MET A 2 0.94 2.78 -3.48
C MET A 2 1.65 3.68 -2.45
N GLY A 3 2.47 4.60 -2.89
CA GLY A 3 3.31 5.48 -2.07
C GLY A 3 4.77 5.41 -2.49
N ASP A 4 5.66 5.92 -1.65
CA ASP A 4 7.10 5.78 -1.83
C ASP A 4 7.53 4.31 -1.61
N GLY A 5 8.63 3.91 -2.22
CA GLY A 5 9.10 2.53 -2.10
C GLY A 5 10.62 2.42 -2.09
N GLY A 6 11.07 1.24 -1.65
CA GLY A 6 12.47 0.88 -1.56
C GLY A 6 13.10 1.21 -0.21
N ALA A 7 14.23 0.54 0.08
CA ALA A 7 14.91 0.58 1.37
C ALA A 7 15.50 1.96 1.71
N CYS A 8 15.88 2.75 0.69
CA CYS A 8 16.58 4.01 0.90
C CYS A 8 15.70 5.07 1.57
N HIS A 9 14.44 5.24 1.12
CA HIS A 9 13.54 6.27 1.64
C HIS A 9 13.31 6.17 3.17
N PRO A 10 12.82 5.06 3.73
CA PRO A 10 12.65 4.94 5.17
C PRO A 10 13.97 4.96 5.93
N ARG A 11 15.02 4.31 5.43
CA ARG A 11 16.35 4.27 6.08
C ARG A 11 16.94 5.67 6.23
N ASP A 12 16.97 6.43 5.15
CA ASP A 12 17.60 7.76 5.14
C ASP A 12 16.78 8.77 5.94
N ASN A 13 15.45 8.70 5.90
CA ASN A 13 14.61 9.52 6.78
C ASN A 13 14.79 9.18 8.26
N ILE A 14 14.97 7.91 8.63
CA ILE A 14 15.27 7.50 10.02
C ILE A 14 16.60 8.09 10.47
N ALA A 15 17.65 8.01 9.65
CA ALA A 15 18.96 8.57 9.95
C ALA A 15 18.90 10.10 10.11
N LEU A 16 18.18 10.78 9.22
CA LEU A 16 18.04 12.25 9.26
C LEU A 16 17.19 12.73 10.44
N ARG A 17 16.15 11.96 10.85
CA ARG A 17 15.44 12.21 12.13
C ARG A 17 16.38 12.16 13.31
N TRP A 18 17.23 11.13 13.39
CA TRP A 18 18.22 11.02 14.45
C TRP A 18 19.13 12.25 14.47
N LEU A 19 19.67 12.63 13.31
CA LEU A 19 20.53 13.80 13.19
C LEU A 19 19.82 15.11 13.57
N ALA A 20 18.57 15.29 13.17
CA ALA A 20 17.77 16.47 13.54
C ALA A 20 17.61 16.60 15.05
N ARG A 21 17.46 15.49 15.77
CA ARG A 21 17.38 15.45 17.24
C ARG A 21 18.73 15.75 17.90
N GLU A 22 19.83 15.15 17.41
CA GLU A 22 21.18 15.38 17.92
C GLU A 22 21.62 16.86 17.77
N LEU A 23 21.16 17.52 16.72
CA LEU A 23 21.47 18.92 16.43
C LEU A 23 20.46 19.92 17.03
N ASP A 24 19.46 19.42 17.78
CA ASP A 24 18.37 20.22 18.36
C ASP A 24 17.72 21.19 17.34
N LEU A 25 17.43 20.67 16.14
CA LEU A 25 16.71 21.44 15.13
C LEU A 25 15.27 21.64 15.62
N GLY A 26 14.81 22.85 15.77
CA GLY A 26 13.49 23.15 16.34
C GLY A 26 12.28 22.59 15.56
N TYR A 27 12.52 21.92 14.43
CA TYR A 27 11.52 21.20 13.63
C TYR A 27 12.14 19.99 12.95
N ASP A 28 11.53 18.83 13.13
CA ASP A 28 11.91 17.56 12.48
C ASP A 28 11.02 17.27 11.26
N MET A 29 11.45 17.72 10.10
CA MET A 29 10.78 17.46 8.82
C MET A 29 10.75 15.96 8.49
N PHE A 30 11.79 15.23 8.84
CA PHE A 30 11.91 13.80 8.54
C PHE A 30 10.94 12.96 9.35
N GLU A 31 10.67 13.34 10.61
CA GLU A 31 9.59 12.77 11.41
C GLU A 31 8.23 12.99 10.74
N SER A 32 7.99 14.19 10.21
CA SER A 32 6.75 14.53 9.52
C SER A 32 6.55 13.69 8.25
N ILE A 33 7.62 13.47 7.47
CA ILE A 33 7.60 12.60 6.27
C ILE A 33 7.24 11.16 6.67
N MET A 34 7.90 10.61 7.69
CA MET A 34 7.63 9.24 8.15
C MET A 34 6.21 9.09 8.70
N THR A 35 5.73 10.08 9.44
CA THR A 35 4.35 10.10 9.94
C THR A 35 3.34 10.17 8.79
N ALA A 36 3.59 10.99 7.78
CA ALA A 36 2.71 11.09 6.61
C ALA A 36 2.64 9.76 5.83
N ARG A 37 3.78 9.08 5.66
CA ARG A 37 3.87 7.75 5.04
C ARG A 37 2.99 6.72 5.77
N GLU A 38 3.10 6.65 7.09
CA GLU A 38 2.28 5.75 7.91
C GLU A 38 0.78 6.07 7.80
N ARG A 39 0.41 7.35 7.88
CA ARG A 39 -0.98 7.78 7.76
C ARG A 39 -1.58 7.49 6.38
N GLN A 40 -0.79 7.67 5.32
CA GLN A 40 -1.22 7.34 3.96
C GLN A 40 -1.52 5.85 3.82
N ALA A 41 -0.62 4.99 4.29
CA ALA A 41 -0.80 3.55 4.26
C ALA A 41 -2.02 3.10 5.08
N GLU A 42 -2.21 3.65 6.27
CA GLU A 42 -3.38 3.37 7.10
C GLU A 42 -4.69 3.83 6.46
N THR A 43 -4.69 5.00 5.82
CA THR A 43 -5.86 5.51 5.10
C THR A 43 -6.23 4.61 3.93
N MET A 44 -5.22 4.15 3.17
CA MET A 44 -5.43 3.21 2.07
C MET A 44 -5.99 1.88 2.57
N ALA A 45 -5.43 1.32 3.66
CA ALA A 45 -5.92 0.08 4.26
C ALA A 45 -7.38 0.20 4.71
N LYS A 46 -7.77 1.30 5.34
CA LYS A 46 -9.16 1.58 5.72
C LYS A 46 -10.08 1.65 4.50
N ALA A 47 -9.64 2.31 3.42
CA ALA A 47 -10.41 2.37 2.18
C ALA A 47 -10.59 0.97 1.55
N ILE A 48 -9.55 0.15 1.48
CA ILE A 48 -9.62 -1.24 1.02
C ILE A 48 -10.67 -2.02 1.81
N LEU A 49 -10.64 -1.90 3.14
CA LEU A 49 -11.52 -2.66 4.05
C LEU A 49 -12.99 -2.24 4.00
N THR A 50 -13.34 -1.15 3.33
CA THR A 50 -14.76 -0.81 3.05
C THR A 50 -15.37 -1.72 1.99
N HIS A 51 -14.56 -2.42 1.21
CA HIS A 51 -14.99 -3.25 0.09
C HIS A 51 -14.97 -4.76 0.41
N GLY A 52 -14.24 -5.18 1.44
CA GLY A 52 -14.14 -6.59 1.85
C GLY A 52 -13.12 -6.81 2.95
N LYS A 53 -13.05 -8.05 3.45
CA LYS A 53 -12.15 -8.46 4.54
C LYS A 53 -11.07 -9.44 4.09
N ASN A 54 -11.33 -10.21 3.04
CA ASN A 54 -10.38 -11.16 2.47
C ASN A 54 -9.64 -10.49 1.31
N ILE A 55 -8.43 -10.05 1.57
CA ILE A 55 -7.68 -9.17 0.69
C ILE A 55 -6.47 -9.91 0.11
N TRP A 56 -6.32 -9.85 -1.20
CA TRP A 56 -5.13 -10.30 -1.88
C TRP A 56 -4.37 -9.10 -2.48
N PHE A 57 -3.06 -9.04 -2.24
CA PHE A 57 -2.17 -8.07 -2.86
C PHE A 57 -1.44 -8.75 -4.01
N SER A 58 -1.43 -8.14 -5.19
CA SER A 58 -0.82 -8.71 -6.40
C SER A 58 0.70 -8.88 -6.28
N SER A 59 1.36 -8.15 -5.37
CA SER A 59 2.79 -8.25 -5.09
C SER A 59 3.14 -7.76 -3.69
N ASP A 60 4.22 -8.30 -3.13
CA ASP A 60 4.86 -7.81 -1.91
C ASP A 60 6.06 -6.91 -2.20
N SER A 61 6.57 -6.91 -3.43
CA SER A 61 7.79 -6.18 -3.80
C SER A 61 7.60 -4.66 -3.80
N TYR A 62 8.70 -3.92 -3.62
CA TYR A 62 8.65 -2.47 -3.64
C TYR A 62 8.58 -1.88 -5.07
N LYS A 63 8.95 -2.65 -6.10
CA LYS A 63 8.83 -2.28 -7.52
C LYS A 63 8.63 -3.52 -8.40
N PRO A 64 8.09 -3.39 -9.61
CA PRO A 64 7.92 -4.51 -10.53
C PRO A 64 9.27 -5.13 -10.93
N GLY A 65 9.23 -6.42 -11.29
CA GLY A 65 10.40 -7.13 -11.81
C GLY A 65 11.46 -7.50 -10.75
N THR A 66 11.12 -7.48 -9.46
CA THR A 66 12.00 -7.92 -8.36
C THR A 66 11.18 -8.57 -7.25
N ASP A 67 11.83 -9.38 -6.44
CA ASP A 67 11.32 -9.97 -5.20
C ASP A 67 11.75 -9.21 -3.94
N LEU A 68 12.45 -8.08 -4.09
CA LEU A 68 12.91 -7.25 -2.98
C LEU A 68 11.73 -6.57 -2.28
N VAL A 69 11.62 -6.80 -0.99
CA VAL A 69 10.51 -6.32 -0.14
C VAL A 69 10.88 -5.19 0.81
N ASP A 70 12.16 -4.90 0.96
CA ASP A 70 12.64 -3.84 1.86
C ASP A 70 12.06 -2.48 1.50
N GLY A 71 11.38 -1.86 2.46
CA GLY A 71 10.71 -0.58 2.26
C GLY A 71 9.47 -0.65 1.35
N SER A 72 8.89 -1.84 1.15
CA SER A 72 7.68 -2.02 0.35
C SER A 72 6.48 -1.28 0.94
N SER A 73 5.86 -0.43 0.13
CA SER A 73 4.59 0.23 0.47
C SER A 73 3.44 -0.78 0.55
N SER A 74 3.50 -1.87 -0.25
CA SER A 74 2.52 -2.96 -0.18
C SER A 74 2.51 -3.59 1.21
N LEU A 75 3.67 -4.00 1.73
CA LEU A 75 3.76 -4.61 3.06
C LEU A 75 3.32 -3.66 4.18
N LEU A 76 3.56 -2.35 4.04
CA LEU A 76 3.08 -1.38 5.01
C LEU A 76 1.55 -1.29 5.02
N VAL A 77 0.92 -1.25 3.84
CA VAL A 77 -0.56 -1.28 3.74
C VAL A 77 -1.12 -2.60 4.26
N GLN A 78 -0.50 -3.73 3.94
CA GLN A 78 -0.88 -5.06 4.48
C GLN A 78 -0.82 -5.10 6.01
N HIS A 79 0.20 -4.48 6.61
CA HIS A 79 0.27 -4.35 8.07
C HIS A 79 -0.99 -3.66 8.63
N TYR A 80 -1.40 -2.54 8.04
CA TYR A 80 -2.59 -1.81 8.48
C TYR A 80 -3.89 -2.54 8.16
N VAL A 81 -3.96 -3.29 7.06
CA VAL A 81 -5.11 -4.18 6.77
C VAL A 81 -5.29 -5.19 7.90
N LYS A 82 -4.23 -5.87 8.32
CA LYS A 82 -4.27 -6.82 9.46
C LYS A 82 -4.65 -6.11 10.76
N LYS A 83 -4.05 -4.96 11.05
CA LYS A 83 -4.30 -4.16 12.25
C LYS A 83 -5.78 -3.76 12.38
N HIS A 84 -6.46 -3.51 11.27
CA HIS A 84 -7.88 -3.14 11.22
C HIS A 84 -8.82 -4.32 10.95
N GLY A 85 -8.37 -5.57 11.16
CA GLY A 85 -9.18 -6.77 11.15
C GLY A 85 -9.44 -7.37 9.77
N GLY A 86 -8.68 -6.98 8.75
CA GLY A 86 -8.65 -7.66 7.47
C GLY A 86 -7.81 -8.95 7.51
N ARG A 87 -8.06 -9.83 6.56
CA ARG A 87 -7.31 -11.07 6.35
C ARG A 87 -6.57 -10.99 5.01
N LEU A 88 -5.29 -11.30 5.04
CA LEU A 88 -4.54 -11.53 3.81
C LEU A 88 -4.76 -12.96 3.35
N VAL A 89 -5.11 -13.12 2.08
CA VAL A 89 -5.35 -14.42 1.46
C VAL A 89 -4.33 -14.67 0.34
N ASN A 90 -4.01 -15.94 0.08
CA ASN A 90 -3.03 -16.32 -0.93
C ASN A 90 -3.78 -16.71 -2.21
N GLY A 91 -3.96 -15.74 -3.12
CA GLY A 91 -4.40 -16.01 -4.49
C GLY A 91 -5.64 -16.91 -4.60
N ILE A 92 -5.57 -17.88 -5.48
CA ILE A 92 -6.69 -18.68 -6.01
C ILE A 92 -7.35 -19.63 -4.99
N GLU A 93 -6.68 -19.99 -3.90
CA GLU A 93 -7.17 -21.04 -2.97
C GLU A 93 -8.16 -20.53 -1.93
N ASN A 94 -8.28 -19.25 -1.74
CA ASN A 94 -9.17 -18.64 -0.75
C ASN A 94 -10.13 -17.66 -1.42
N PRO A 95 -11.36 -17.52 -0.92
CA PRO A 95 -12.30 -16.54 -1.46
C PRO A 95 -11.73 -15.13 -1.28
N VAL A 96 -11.35 -14.52 -2.40
CA VAL A 96 -10.84 -13.15 -2.45
C VAL A 96 -12.00 -12.20 -2.64
N GLU A 97 -12.15 -11.21 -1.77
CA GLU A 97 -13.16 -10.16 -1.90
C GLU A 97 -12.59 -8.92 -2.57
N VAL A 98 -11.32 -8.62 -2.29
CA VAL A 98 -10.63 -7.46 -2.88
C VAL A 98 -9.23 -7.85 -3.35
N ILE A 99 -8.91 -7.51 -4.57
CA ILE A 99 -7.55 -7.55 -5.13
C ILE A 99 -6.98 -6.13 -5.09
N VAL A 100 -5.84 -5.96 -4.44
CA VAL A 100 -5.09 -4.69 -4.46
C VAL A 100 -4.00 -4.78 -5.51
N ARG A 101 -4.09 -3.93 -6.53
CA ARG A 101 -3.10 -3.83 -7.60
C ARG A 101 -1.88 -3.05 -7.12
N VAL A 102 -0.80 -3.76 -6.80
CA VAL A 102 0.40 -3.19 -6.17
C VAL A 102 1.25 -2.42 -7.19
N HIS A 103 1.44 -2.96 -8.38
CA HIS A 103 2.15 -2.28 -9.46
C HIS A 103 1.24 -2.04 -10.65
N GLU A 104 1.52 -0.97 -11.39
CA GLU A 104 0.77 -0.64 -12.62
C GLU A 104 0.86 -1.74 -13.67
N SER A 105 1.96 -2.48 -13.70
CA SER A 105 2.20 -3.58 -14.64
C SER A 105 1.65 -4.93 -14.17
N ASP A 106 1.06 -5.02 -12.97
CA ASP A 106 0.55 -6.30 -12.46
C ASP A 106 -0.67 -6.76 -13.27
N GLU A 107 -0.59 -8.00 -13.75
CA GLU A 107 -1.66 -8.68 -14.47
C GLU A 107 -2.24 -9.79 -13.58
N PHE A 108 -3.55 -9.90 -13.54
CA PHE A 108 -4.27 -10.93 -12.80
C PHE A 108 -5.65 -11.14 -13.41
N THR A 109 -6.26 -12.28 -13.11
CA THR A 109 -7.64 -12.56 -13.48
C THR A 109 -8.51 -12.44 -12.23
N ALA A 110 -9.62 -11.72 -12.37
CA ALA A 110 -10.63 -11.59 -11.33
C ALA A 110 -12.01 -11.94 -11.91
N ASP A 111 -12.89 -12.44 -11.09
CA ASP A 111 -14.30 -12.56 -11.44
C ASP A 111 -15.03 -11.22 -11.26
N ASP A 112 -16.24 -11.10 -11.78
CA ASP A 112 -17.05 -9.88 -11.73
C ASP A 112 -17.49 -9.48 -10.29
N LYS A 113 -17.33 -10.38 -9.32
CA LYS A 113 -17.70 -10.16 -7.92
C LYS A 113 -16.54 -9.67 -7.06
N THR A 114 -15.31 -9.90 -7.52
CA THR A 114 -14.10 -9.50 -6.82
C THR A 114 -13.81 -8.03 -7.13
N ILE A 115 -13.68 -7.22 -6.10
CA ILE A 115 -13.32 -5.81 -6.25
C ILE A 115 -11.84 -5.68 -6.63
N ILE A 116 -11.55 -4.88 -7.64
CA ILE A 116 -10.18 -4.50 -8.01
C ILE A 116 -9.93 -3.11 -7.46
N PHE A 117 -9.07 -3.03 -6.44
CA PHE A 117 -8.65 -1.77 -5.86
C PHE A 117 -7.38 -1.28 -6.57
N ASP A 118 -7.50 -0.22 -7.37
CA ASP A 118 -6.42 0.30 -8.20
C ASP A 118 -5.94 1.70 -7.75
N PRO A 119 -4.80 1.78 -7.03
CA PRO A 119 -4.19 3.05 -6.64
C PRO A 119 -3.53 3.80 -7.81
N TRP A 120 -3.33 3.15 -8.96
CA TRP A 120 -2.68 3.73 -10.15
C TRP A 120 -3.66 4.42 -11.09
N ARG A 121 -4.95 4.01 -11.02
CA ARG A 121 -6.04 4.51 -11.88
C ARG A 121 -5.83 4.26 -13.37
N THR A 122 -5.14 3.18 -13.69
CA THR A 122 -4.82 2.78 -15.06
C THR A 122 -5.48 1.46 -15.47
N TYR A 123 -6.08 0.75 -14.51
CA TYR A 123 -6.87 -0.43 -14.81
C TYR A 123 -8.13 -0.04 -15.60
N PRO A 124 -8.57 -0.84 -16.59
CA PRO A 124 -9.81 -0.55 -17.34
C PRO A 124 -11.02 -0.36 -16.42
N THR A 125 -11.81 0.68 -16.69
CA THR A 125 -13.00 0.98 -15.88
C THR A 125 -14.04 -0.12 -16.01
N ALA A 126 -14.52 -0.63 -14.87
CA ALA A 126 -15.60 -1.60 -14.75
C ALA A 126 -16.34 -1.37 -13.41
N ASP A 127 -17.51 -1.99 -13.24
CA ASP A 127 -18.34 -1.79 -12.05
C ASP A 127 -17.65 -2.26 -10.75
N ASN A 128 -16.77 -3.25 -10.86
CA ASN A 128 -15.98 -3.80 -9.77
C ASN A 128 -14.59 -3.17 -9.61
N VAL A 129 -14.28 -2.05 -10.30
CA VAL A 129 -12.99 -1.36 -10.20
C VAL A 129 -13.13 -0.09 -9.36
N VAL A 130 -12.31 0.00 -8.33
CA VAL A 130 -12.25 1.14 -7.40
C VAL A 130 -10.91 1.84 -7.51
N TYR A 131 -10.94 3.11 -7.89
CA TYR A 131 -9.75 3.95 -7.96
C TYR A 131 -9.53 4.71 -6.65
N PHE A 132 -8.41 4.46 -5.98
CA PHE A 132 -8.06 5.17 -4.76
C PHE A 132 -7.69 6.63 -5.02
N GLY A 133 -8.16 7.52 -4.13
CA GLY A 133 -7.87 8.96 -4.21
C GLY A 133 -8.54 9.67 -5.39
N LYS A 134 -9.63 9.14 -5.93
CA LYS A 134 -10.47 9.86 -6.87
C LYS A 134 -11.27 10.92 -6.11
N TYR A 135 -11.02 12.19 -6.42
CA TYR A 135 -11.92 13.25 -5.99
C TYR A 135 -13.21 13.17 -6.82
N VAL A 136 -14.30 13.14 -6.13
CA VAL A 136 -15.63 13.20 -6.74
C VAL A 136 -15.93 14.66 -7.06
#